data_cbddf5f188439d0ce9e312ffbf71a651
#
_entry.id   cbddf5f188439d0ce9e312ffbf71a651
#
_cell.length_a   1.000
_cell.length_b   1.000
_cell.length_c   1.000
_cell.angle_alpha   90.00
_cell.angle_beta   90.00
_cell.angle_gamma   90.00
#
_symmetry.space_group_name_H-M   'P 1'
#
loop_
_entity.id
_entity.type
_entity.pdbx_description
1 polymer ?
#
loop_
_entity_poly.entity_id
_entity_poly.type
_entity_poly.pdbx_seq_one_letter_code
_entity_poly.pdbx_strand_id
1 'polypeptide(L)'
;GSGQCLAKAAKDGTLHIREDQKVEVLCRTENGGFGTGHNTVLSLLQSRVHFILNPDIQLTADTLSDLADWMAQHPGVVMARPALTFPDGRPQRLPLRRCSVRAMVYRQLPCLKFWAKYNERYLMADKDLTKPTEIEFCTGSFSAVDTAVFKAVGGFDEDYFMYVEDADLTQKM
;
A
#
# COMPACT_ATOMS: atom_id res chain seq x y z
N GLY A 1 13.67 -5.98 17.17
CA GLY A 1 12.68 -5.60 16.19
C GLY A 1 12.90 -6.23 14.84
N SER A 2 11.97 -6.07 13.92
CA SER A 2 11.97 -6.67 12.56
C SER A 2 13.24 -6.32 11.73
N GLY A 3 13.77 -5.11 11.86
CA GLY A 3 15.00 -4.72 11.18
C GLY A 3 16.24 -5.53 11.59
N GLN A 4 16.34 -5.92 12.85
CA GLN A 4 17.43 -6.78 13.31
C GLN A 4 17.30 -8.21 12.77
N CYS A 5 16.07 -8.71 12.58
CA CYS A 5 15.83 -10.01 11.96
C CYS A 5 16.23 -10.01 10.49
N LEU A 6 15.88 -8.97 9.72
CA LEU A 6 16.26 -8.86 8.31
C LEU A 6 17.78 -8.68 8.14
N ALA A 7 18.41 -7.84 8.94
CA ALA A 7 19.86 -7.67 8.94
C ALA A 7 20.60 -8.97 9.28
N LYS A 8 20.05 -9.77 10.20
CA LYS A 8 20.58 -11.10 10.52
C LYS A 8 20.38 -12.06 9.37
N ALA A 9 19.18 -12.14 8.80
CA ALA A 9 18.85 -13.02 7.67
C ALA A 9 19.71 -12.72 6.43
N ALA A 10 20.06 -11.45 6.19
CA ALA A 10 20.98 -11.08 5.14
C ALA A 10 22.42 -11.51 5.41
N LYS A 11 22.85 -11.54 6.70
CA LYS A 11 24.21 -11.93 7.09
C LYS A 11 24.41 -13.43 7.16
N ASP A 12 23.40 -14.18 7.59
CA ASP A 12 23.48 -15.64 7.77
C ASP A 12 23.05 -16.43 6.53
N GLY A 13 22.78 -15.73 5.41
CA GLY A 13 22.45 -16.36 4.12
C GLY A 13 21.05 -16.97 4.03
N THR A 14 20.18 -16.71 5.00
CA THR A 14 18.78 -17.17 4.93
C THR A 14 17.93 -16.32 3.99
N LEU A 15 18.40 -15.12 3.60
CA LEU A 15 17.77 -14.30 2.59
C LEU A 15 18.42 -14.56 1.23
N HIS A 16 17.70 -15.22 0.34
CA HIS A 16 18.15 -15.45 -1.04
C HIS A 16 17.99 -14.18 -1.86
N ILE A 17 19.10 -13.49 -2.12
CA ILE A 17 19.15 -12.26 -2.93
C ILE A 17 19.81 -12.64 -4.26
N ARG A 18 19.18 -12.32 -5.39
CA ARG A 18 19.79 -12.48 -6.71
C ARG A 18 20.88 -11.43 -6.92
N GLU A 19 21.85 -11.72 -7.79
CA GLU A 19 22.98 -10.82 -8.06
C GLU A 19 22.57 -9.44 -8.59
N ASP A 20 21.40 -9.37 -9.27
CA ASP A 20 20.82 -8.15 -9.80
C ASP A 20 20.00 -7.36 -8.77
N GLN A 21 19.84 -7.88 -7.55
CA GLN A 21 19.05 -7.28 -6.47
C GLN A 21 19.95 -6.68 -5.40
N LYS A 22 19.57 -5.52 -4.90
CA LYS A 22 20.21 -4.86 -3.77
C LYS A 22 19.24 -4.79 -2.60
N VAL A 23 19.70 -5.25 -1.45
CA VAL A 23 18.94 -5.12 -0.19
C VAL A 23 19.70 -4.19 0.75
N GLU A 24 19.03 -3.15 1.18
CA GLU A 24 19.51 -2.24 2.22
C GLU A 24 18.58 -2.31 3.44
N VAL A 25 19.17 -2.39 4.63
CA VAL A 25 18.43 -2.40 5.89
C VAL A 25 18.73 -1.13 6.64
N LEU A 26 17.75 -0.26 6.74
CA LEU A 26 17.84 0.99 7.49
C LEU A 26 17.21 0.78 8.87
N CYS A 27 18.05 0.80 9.91
CA CYS A 27 17.61 0.68 11.30
C CYS A 27 17.41 2.08 11.88
N ARG A 28 16.21 2.36 12.37
CA ARG A 28 15.90 3.60 13.08
C ARG A 28 16.01 3.38 14.59
N THR A 29 16.43 4.40 15.31
CA THR A 29 16.51 4.39 16.77
C THR A 29 15.16 4.63 17.42
N GLU A 30 14.27 5.34 16.73
CA GLU A 30 12.94 5.71 17.22
C GLU A 30 11.85 5.20 16.28
N ASN A 31 10.70 4.86 16.84
CA ASN A 31 9.50 4.51 16.08
C ASN A 31 8.67 5.77 15.84
N GLY A 32 8.79 6.33 14.65
CA GLY A 32 8.01 7.50 14.20
C GLY A 32 6.69 7.13 13.48
N GLY A 33 6.28 5.88 13.51
CA GLY A 33 5.10 5.42 12.78
C GLY A 33 5.37 4.91 11.36
N PHE A 34 4.30 4.52 10.68
CA PHE A 34 4.36 3.92 9.34
C PHE A 34 4.90 4.89 8.29
N GLY A 35 4.31 6.08 8.18
CA GLY A 35 4.69 7.09 7.19
C GLY A 35 6.13 7.54 7.32
N THR A 36 6.57 7.89 8.53
CA THR A 36 7.96 8.28 8.81
C THR A 36 8.96 7.16 8.48
N GLY A 37 8.56 5.89 8.70
CA GLY A 37 9.36 4.73 8.31
C GLY A 37 9.62 4.71 6.79
N HIS A 38 8.58 4.89 5.99
CA HIS A 38 8.68 4.93 4.53
C HIS A 38 9.42 6.19 4.03
N ASN A 39 9.22 7.35 4.65
CA ASN A 39 9.90 8.57 4.26
C ASN A 39 11.42 8.52 4.45
N THR A 40 11.91 7.64 5.34
CA THR A 40 13.35 7.45 5.55
C THR A 40 14.10 7.14 4.25
N VAL A 41 13.46 6.48 3.29
CA VAL A 41 14.07 6.14 1.99
C VAL A 41 13.76 7.16 0.88
N LEU A 42 12.91 8.16 1.13
CA LEU A 42 12.37 9.05 0.10
C LEU A 42 13.48 9.72 -0.76
N SER A 43 14.55 10.19 -0.13
CA SER A 43 15.69 10.80 -0.83
C SER A 43 16.51 9.80 -1.63
N LEU A 44 16.46 8.52 -1.29
CA LEU A 44 17.25 7.46 -1.91
C LEU A 44 16.54 6.85 -3.13
N LEU A 45 15.24 7.07 -3.29
CA LEU A 45 14.46 6.49 -4.37
C LEU A 45 14.93 7.02 -5.74
N GLN A 46 15.26 6.10 -6.65
CA GLN A 46 15.70 6.40 -8.02
C GLN A 46 14.87 5.66 -9.09
N SER A 47 14.12 4.63 -8.69
CA SER A 47 13.25 3.88 -9.59
C SER A 47 12.09 4.73 -10.10
N ARG A 48 11.52 4.37 -11.24
CA ARG A 48 10.30 5.00 -11.76
C ARG A 48 9.09 4.71 -10.87
N VAL A 49 8.97 3.47 -10.40
CA VAL A 49 7.89 3.01 -9.53
C VAL A 49 8.49 2.60 -8.19
N HIS A 50 7.91 3.09 -7.11
CA HIS A 50 8.22 2.70 -5.76
C HIS A 50 7.07 1.86 -5.19
N PHE A 51 7.41 0.76 -4.52
CA PHE A 51 6.43 -0.10 -3.89
C PHE A 51 6.42 0.10 -2.37
N ILE A 52 5.27 0.36 -1.83
CA ILE A 52 4.99 0.43 -0.40
C ILE A 52 4.35 -0.90 -0.02
N LEU A 53 5.03 -1.70 0.81
CA LEU A 53 4.62 -3.06 1.14
C LEU A 53 4.66 -3.29 2.64
N ASN A 54 3.61 -3.87 3.18
CA ASN A 54 3.65 -4.42 4.52
C ASN A 54 4.47 -5.71 4.56
N PRO A 55 5.16 -6.01 5.67
CA PRO A 55 6.03 -7.18 5.78
C PRO A 55 5.28 -8.51 5.81
N ASP A 56 3.96 -8.51 5.93
CA ASP A 56 3.08 -9.68 5.95
C ASP A 56 2.39 -9.98 4.60
N ILE A 57 2.71 -9.21 3.57
CA ILE A 57 2.23 -9.45 2.20
C ILE A 57 2.99 -10.62 1.59
N GLN A 58 2.26 -11.59 1.07
CA GLN A 58 2.79 -12.67 0.24
C GLN A 58 2.57 -12.35 -1.23
N LEU A 59 3.66 -12.33 -1.99
CA LEU A 59 3.62 -12.07 -3.42
C LEU A 59 3.58 -13.40 -4.17
N THR A 60 2.73 -13.49 -5.18
CA THR A 60 2.91 -14.47 -6.26
C THR A 60 4.01 -13.99 -7.20
N ALA A 61 4.59 -14.91 -7.98
CA ALA A 61 5.59 -14.56 -8.99
C ALA A 61 5.08 -13.39 -9.86
N ASP A 62 6.00 -12.50 -10.22
CA ASP A 62 5.82 -11.43 -11.21
C ASP A 62 4.87 -10.28 -10.83
N THR A 63 4.14 -10.33 -9.72
CA THR A 63 3.18 -9.29 -9.32
C THR A 63 3.78 -7.87 -9.35
N LEU A 64 5.02 -7.70 -8.90
CA LEU A 64 5.67 -6.38 -8.88
C LEU A 64 6.01 -5.92 -10.30
N SER A 65 6.58 -6.82 -11.12
CA SER A 65 6.93 -6.53 -12.51
C SER A 65 5.67 -6.19 -13.33
N ASP A 66 4.64 -7.02 -13.22
CA ASP A 66 3.37 -6.81 -13.94
C ASP A 66 2.74 -5.45 -13.60
N LEU A 67 2.73 -5.08 -12.31
CA LEU A 67 2.16 -3.81 -11.88
C LEU A 67 3.01 -2.62 -12.32
N ALA A 68 4.34 -2.74 -12.28
CA ALA A 68 5.25 -1.71 -12.76
C ALA A 68 5.10 -1.50 -14.28
N ASP A 69 5.03 -2.59 -15.05
CA ASP A 69 4.85 -2.55 -16.51
C ASP A 69 3.48 -1.98 -16.87
N TRP A 70 2.45 -2.35 -16.11
CA TRP A 70 1.12 -1.78 -16.32
C TRP A 70 1.11 -0.26 -16.07
N MET A 71 1.71 0.21 -14.98
CA MET A 71 1.85 1.65 -14.71
C MET A 71 2.68 2.36 -15.79
N ALA A 72 3.69 1.69 -16.34
CA ALA A 72 4.49 2.22 -17.44
C ALA A 72 3.67 2.48 -18.70
N GLN A 73 2.68 1.63 -18.97
CA GLN A 73 1.77 1.74 -20.11
C GLN A 73 0.62 2.73 -19.85
N HIS A 74 0.42 3.16 -18.59
CA HIS A 74 -0.65 4.08 -18.18
C HIS A 74 -0.07 5.31 -17.46
N PRO A 75 0.61 6.23 -18.16
CA PRO A 75 1.39 7.33 -17.54
C PRO A 75 0.53 8.33 -16.77
N GLY A 76 -0.79 8.29 -16.89
CA GLY A 76 -1.71 9.10 -16.07
C GLY A 76 -2.02 8.48 -14.71
N VAL A 77 -1.58 7.24 -14.45
CA VAL A 77 -1.78 6.57 -13.17
C VAL A 77 -0.56 6.79 -12.30
N VAL A 78 -0.75 7.52 -11.21
CA VAL A 78 0.34 7.86 -10.26
C VAL A 78 0.36 6.95 -9.03
N MET A 79 -0.75 6.26 -8.76
CA MET A 79 -0.85 5.30 -7.66
C MET A 79 -1.73 4.12 -8.08
N ALA A 80 -1.29 2.90 -7.79
CA ALA A 80 -2.02 1.68 -8.12
C ALA A 80 -1.81 0.62 -7.02
N ARG A 81 -2.73 -0.34 -6.96
CA ARG A 81 -2.60 -1.51 -6.09
C ARG A 81 -3.17 -2.74 -6.80
N PRO A 82 -2.63 -3.93 -6.55
CA PRO A 82 -3.26 -5.16 -7.03
C PRO A 82 -4.52 -5.50 -6.21
N ALA A 83 -5.34 -6.39 -6.74
CA ALA A 83 -6.34 -7.06 -5.94
C ALA A 83 -5.65 -7.96 -4.90
N LEU A 84 -6.09 -7.89 -3.64
CA LEU A 84 -5.56 -8.72 -2.58
C LEU A 84 -6.51 -9.89 -2.30
N THR A 85 -5.95 -11.04 -1.99
CA THR A 85 -6.69 -12.24 -1.59
C THR A 85 -6.21 -12.76 -0.24
N PHE A 86 -7.05 -13.48 0.44
CA PHE A 86 -6.64 -14.29 1.58
C PHE A 86 -5.88 -15.55 1.10
N PRO A 87 -5.13 -16.24 1.96
CA PRO A 87 -4.41 -17.48 1.59
C PRO A 87 -5.32 -18.57 1.01
N ASP A 88 -6.61 -18.55 1.32
CA ASP A 88 -7.61 -19.46 0.78
C ASP A 88 -8.18 -19.04 -0.60
N GLY A 89 -7.64 -17.98 -1.20
CA GLY A 89 -8.05 -17.44 -2.50
C GLY A 89 -9.26 -16.52 -2.48
N ARG A 90 -9.90 -16.31 -1.34
CA ARG A 90 -11.04 -15.37 -1.24
C ARG A 90 -10.55 -13.93 -1.38
N PRO A 91 -11.25 -13.07 -2.16
CA PRO A 91 -10.89 -11.66 -2.28
C PRO A 91 -10.94 -10.94 -0.93
N GLN A 92 -9.91 -10.16 -0.64
CA GLN A 92 -9.96 -9.22 0.47
C GLN A 92 -10.77 -7.99 0.05
N ARG A 93 -11.93 -7.82 0.67
CA ARG A 93 -12.76 -6.63 0.47
C ARG A 93 -12.23 -5.50 1.33
N LEU A 94 -11.36 -4.70 0.76
CA LEU A 94 -10.81 -3.51 1.40
C LEU A 94 -11.63 -2.27 1.00
N PRO A 95 -11.67 -1.23 1.86
CA PRO A 95 -12.20 0.06 1.48
C PRO A 95 -11.53 0.59 0.22
N LEU A 96 -12.31 1.08 -0.74
CA LEU A 96 -11.82 1.63 -2.01
C LEU A 96 -12.37 3.03 -2.27
N ARG A 97 -13.34 3.48 -1.47
CA ARG A 97 -13.86 4.85 -1.48
C ARG A 97 -13.33 5.65 -0.31
N ARG A 98 -13.33 6.97 -0.49
CA ARG A 98 -12.87 7.92 0.53
C ARG A 98 -13.56 7.63 1.88
N CYS A 99 -12.77 7.56 2.91
CA CYS A 99 -13.25 7.43 4.27
C CYS A 99 -14.04 8.70 4.65
N SER A 100 -15.24 8.52 5.18
CA SER A 100 -16.03 9.62 5.73
C SER A 100 -16.45 9.27 7.15
N VAL A 101 -16.71 10.30 7.96
CA VAL A 101 -17.22 10.11 9.33
C VAL A 101 -18.47 9.24 9.34
N ARG A 102 -19.34 9.39 8.33
CA ARG A 102 -20.52 8.53 8.16
C ARG A 102 -20.14 7.07 7.91
N ALA A 103 -19.12 6.81 7.08
CA ALA A 103 -18.65 5.43 6.83
C ALA A 103 -18.10 4.81 8.12
N MET A 104 -17.35 5.57 8.91
CA MET A 104 -16.82 5.11 10.20
C MET A 104 -17.94 4.75 11.19
N VAL A 105 -18.93 5.63 11.34
CA VAL A 105 -20.10 5.39 12.22
C VAL A 105 -20.89 4.17 11.74
N TYR A 106 -21.11 4.05 10.44
CA TYR A 106 -21.89 2.97 9.86
C TYR A 106 -21.19 1.61 9.99
N ARG A 107 -19.90 1.57 9.94
CA ARG A 107 -19.11 0.35 10.17
C ARG A 107 -19.22 -0.18 11.61
N GLN A 108 -19.50 0.68 12.58
CA GLN A 108 -19.65 0.32 13.99
C GLN A 108 -21.03 -0.31 14.32
N LEU A 109 -22.02 -0.15 13.45
CA LEU A 109 -23.41 -0.55 13.70
C LEU A 109 -23.95 -1.47 12.57
N PRO A 110 -23.43 -2.70 12.42
CA PRO A 110 -23.73 -3.57 11.27
C PRO A 110 -25.16 -4.17 11.27
N CYS A 111 -25.96 -3.91 12.31
CA CYS A 111 -27.24 -4.59 12.54
C CYS A 111 -28.42 -4.09 11.68
N LEU A 112 -28.27 -3.00 10.93
CA LEU A 112 -29.35 -2.44 10.12
C LEU A 112 -29.14 -2.70 8.63
N LYS A 113 -30.09 -3.30 7.93
CA LYS A 113 -30.04 -3.64 6.49
C LYS A 113 -29.66 -2.46 5.59
N PHE A 114 -30.04 -1.25 5.96
CA PHE A 114 -29.68 -0.01 5.25
C PHE A 114 -28.16 0.24 5.26
N TRP A 115 -27.49 -0.17 6.31
CA TRP A 115 -26.05 0.01 6.52
C TRP A 115 -25.21 -0.99 5.74
N ALA A 116 -25.75 -2.19 5.51
CA ALA A 116 -25.13 -3.17 4.65
C ALA A 116 -24.93 -2.62 3.22
N LYS A 117 -25.97 -1.99 2.66
CA LYS A 117 -25.89 -1.36 1.32
C LYS A 117 -24.88 -0.21 1.26
N TYR A 118 -24.75 0.57 2.34
CA TYR A 118 -23.76 1.62 2.42
C TYR A 118 -22.33 1.06 2.50
N ASN A 119 -22.13 -0.01 3.25
CA ASN A 119 -20.85 -0.70 3.35
C ASN A 119 -20.46 -1.33 2.00
N GLU A 120 -21.38 -1.95 1.29
CA GLU A 120 -21.14 -2.46 -0.07
C GLU A 120 -20.69 -1.34 -1.02
N ARG A 121 -21.33 -0.18 -0.94
CA ARG A 121 -20.91 0.99 -1.73
C ARG A 121 -19.51 1.47 -1.33
N TYR A 122 -19.18 1.47 -0.05
CA TYR A 122 -17.85 1.84 0.45
C TYR A 122 -16.76 0.90 -0.05
N LEU A 123 -17.08 -0.38 -0.17
CA LEU A 123 -16.21 -1.42 -0.73
C LEU A 123 -16.21 -1.47 -2.27
N MET A 124 -16.91 -0.55 -2.94
CA MET A 124 -17.11 -0.52 -4.39
C MET A 124 -17.66 -1.84 -4.97
N ALA A 125 -18.51 -2.55 -4.21
CA ALA A 125 -19.18 -3.76 -4.67
C ALA A 125 -20.12 -3.54 -5.88
N ASP A 126 -20.39 -2.28 -6.23
CA ASP A 126 -21.10 -1.83 -7.42
C ASP A 126 -20.21 -1.77 -8.67
N LYS A 127 -18.92 -2.07 -8.56
CA LYS A 127 -17.95 -2.03 -9.65
C LYS A 127 -17.39 -3.42 -9.97
N ASP A 128 -17.02 -3.62 -11.21
CA ASP A 128 -16.30 -4.82 -11.65
C ASP A 128 -14.80 -4.68 -11.31
N LEU A 129 -14.42 -5.17 -10.14
CA LEU A 129 -13.04 -5.14 -9.65
C LEU A 129 -12.14 -6.22 -10.27
N THR A 130 -12.64 -7.00 -11.24
CA THR A 130 -11.80 -7.94 -12.01
C THR A 130 -11.01 -7.23 -13.11
N LYS A 131 -11.30 -5.95 -13.35
CA LYS A 131 -10.65 -5.08 -14.33
C LYS A 131 -9.99 -3.90 -13.61
N PRO A 132 -8.98 -3.27 -14.26
CA PRO A 132 -8.44 -2.00 -13.76
C PRO A 132 -9.58 -0.99 -13.54
N THR A 133 -9.71 -0.51 -12.33
CA THR A 133 -10.81 0.33 -11.89
C THR A 133 -10.27 1.49 -11.07
N GLU A 134 -10.69 2.70 -11.40
CA GLU A 134 -10.35 3.88 -10.61
C GLU A 134 -10.97 3.77 -9.20
N ILE A 135 -10.15 4.03 -8.20
CA ILE A 135 -10.50 3.96 -6.78
C ILE A 135 -10.22 5.30 -6.10
N GLU A 136 -10.99 5.63 -5.08
CA GLU A 136 -10.84 6.89 -4.32
C GLU A 136 -9.89 6.76 -3.13
N PHE A 137 -9.50 5.54 -2.78
CA PHE A 137 -8.64 5.25 -1.64
C PHE A 137 -7.78 4.02 -1.90
N CYS A 138 -6.48 4.20 -1.73
CA CYS A 138 -5.48 3.15 -1.85
C CYS A 138 -4.87 2.86 -0.48
N THR A 139 -5.03 1.63 0.02
CA THR A 139 -4.52 1.24 1.34
C THR A 139 -3.00 1.11 1.33
N GLY A 140 -2.36 1.50 2.42
CA GLY A 140 -0.90 1.42 2.60
C GLY A 140 -0.33 0.01 2.70
N SER A 141 -1.17 -1.05 2.73
CA SER A 141 -0.68 -2.43 2.84
C SER A 141 0.09 -2.93 1.62
N PHE A 142 -0.35 -2.54 0.42
CA PHE A 142 0.34 -2.76 -0.85
C PHE A 142 -0.05 -1.65 -1.82
N SER A 143 0.89 -0.78 -2.14
CA SER A 143 0.73 0.27 -3.13
C SER A 143 1.97 0.39 -4.01
N ALA A 144 1.75 0.63 -5.29
CA ALA A 144 2.75 1.09 -6.24
C ALA A 144 2.52 2.56 -6.52
N VAL A 145 3.54 3.38 -6.43
CA VAL A 145 3.46 4.83 -6.64
C VAL A 145 4.47 5.29 -7.67
N ASP A 146 4.11 6.29 -8.46
CA ASP A 146 5.08 7.02 -9.27
C ASP A 146 6.05 7.75 -8.34
N THR A 147 7.33 7.41 -8.44
CA THR A 147 8.35 7.92 -7.51
C THR A 147 8.52 9.43 -7.60
N ALA A 148 8.38 10.01 -8.79
CA ALA A 148 8.54 11.45 -8.97
C ALA A 148 7.39 12.21 -8.29
N VAL A 149 6.15 11.73 -8.47
CA VAL A 149 4.98 12.30 -7.83
C VAL A 149 5.04 12.10 -6.31
N PHE A 150 5.40 10.89 -5.84
CA PHE A 150 5.56 10.59 -4.42
C PHE A 150 6.57 11.53 -3.74
N LYS A 151 7.71 11.79 -4.40
CA LYS A 151 8.69 12.77 -3.93
C LYS A 151 8.16 14.20 -3.96
N ALA A 152 7.43 14.57 -5.01
CA ALA A 152 6.89 15.92 -5.17
C ALA A 152 5.86 16.28 -4.10
N VAL A 153 5.05 15.31 -3.64
CA VAL A 153 4.10 15.51 -2.53
C VAL A 153 4.76 15.41 -1.15
N GLY A 154 6.05 15.09 -1.08
CA GLY A 154 6.81 14.98 0.17
C GLY A 154 6.66 13.63 0.88
N GLY A 155 6.12 12.60 0.21
CA GLY A 155 5.84 11.31 0.80
C GLY A 155 4.63 11.31 1.72
N PHE A 156 4.67 10.51 2.76
CA PHE A 156 3.66 10.48 3.81
C PHE A 156 3.74 11.70 4.71
N ASP A 157 2.61 12.12 5.25
CA ASP A 157 2.57 13.12 6.31
C ASP A 157 2.98 12.50 7.65
N GLU A 158 4.04 13.02 8.25
CA GLU A 158 4.65 12.46 9.46
C GLU A 158 3.90 12.82 10.75
N ASP A 159 2.90 13.70 10.65
CA ASP A 159 2.01 14.00 11.78
C ASP A 159 1.08 12.81 12.09
N TYR A 160 0.88 11.90 11.13
CA TYR A 160 0.14 10.64 11.34
C TYR A 160 1.08 9.55 11.83
N PHE A 161 0.94 9.15 13.09
CA PHE A 161 1.71 8.04 13.63
C PHE A 161 1.27 6.70 13.05
N MET A 162 -0.04 6.47 12.97
CA MET A 162 -0.66 5.23 12.46
C MET A 162 -2.11 5.49 12.09
N TYR A 163 -2.54 4.91 10.96
CA TYR A 163 -3.85 5.07 10.35
C TYR A 163 -4.10 6.45 9.75
N VAL A 164 -4.83 6.47 8.64
CA VAL A 164 -5.21 7.65 7.85
C VAL A 164 -4.07 8.26 7.02
N GLU A 165 -2.79 7.94 7.27
CA GLU A 165 -1.65 8.36 6.46
C GLU A 165 -1.74 7.93 5.00
N ASP A 166 -2.33 6.75 4.76
CA ASP A 166 -2.58 6.21 3.41
C ASP A 166 -3.73 6.95 2.71
N ALA A 167 -4.74 7.37 3.45
CA ALA A 167 -5.83 8.18 2.93
C ALA A 167 -5.36 9.60 2.59
N ASP A 168 -4.51 10.20 3.41
CA ASP A 168 -3.89 11.49 3.15
C ASP A 168 -3.00 11.41 1.90
N LEU A 169 -2.11 10.42 1.83
CA LEU A 169 -1.26 10.20 0.66
C LEU A 169 -2.09 10.03 -0.62
N THR A 170 -3.15 9.19 -0.58
CA THR A 170 -4.02 9.00 -1.75
C THR A 170 -4.64 10.30 -2.24
N GLN A 171 -4.89 11.26 -1.35
CA GLN A 171 -5.46 12.56 -1.72
C GLN A 171 -4.43 13.55 -2.24
N LYS A 172 -3.17 13.42 -1.83
CA LYS A 172 -2.06 14.25 -2.28
C LYS A 172 -1.57 13.86 -3.66
N MET A 173 -1.71 12.58 -4.01
CA MET A 173 -1.31 12.00 -5.30
C MET A 173 -2.42 12.12 -6.34
#